data_07453f1cab03478ca940300b2ebb1eec
#
_entry.id   07453f1cab03478ca940300b2ebb1eec
#
_cell.length_a   1.000
_cell.length_b   1.000
_cell.length_c   1.000
_cell.angle_alpha   90.00
_cell.angle_beta   90.00
_cell.angle_gamma   90.00
#
_symmetry.space_group_name_H-M   'P 1'
#
loop_
_entity.id
_entity.type
_entity.pdbx_description
1 polymer ?
#
loop_
_entity_poly.entity_id
_entity_poly.type
_entity_poly.pdbx_seq_one_letter_code
_entity_poly.pdbx_strand_id
1 'polypeptide(L)'
;MVIDIGGGTTDIAILSLGDIVNSKSIRVAGDLFDTEIIKYVKNKYKLLIGERTSEDVKIKIGTVYPDAKKEKMLIRGRDMITGLPNSITISSNEVEEALHESIHKIVLATKSVLEETMPELSADIVTNGIVVTGGGALLNGLKKLLEEELKVPIKIADSPLTCVVDGTKVMLDNIKLLEK
;
A
#
# COMPACT_ATOMS: atom_id res chain seq x y z
N MET A 1 -8.22 12.04 -8.32
CA MET A 1 -8.23 11.29 -7.04
C MET A 1 -6.81 10.81 -6.77
N VAL A 2 -6.41 10.79 -5.49
CA VAL A 2 -5.08 10.34 -5.04
C VAL A 2 -5.25 9.30 -3.94
N ILE A 3 -4.37 8.30 -3.92
CA ILE A 3 -4.23 7.31 -2.83
C ILE A 3 -2.77 7.33 -2.39
N ASP A 4 -2.51 7.73 -1.15
CA ASP A 4 -1.18 7.69 -0.54
C ASP A 4 -1.09 6.53 0.45
N ILE A 5 -0.27 5.52 0.14
CA ILE A 5 -0.06 4.35 0.99
C ILE A 5 1.29 4.49 1.68
N GLY A 6 1.29 5.10 2.85
CA GLY A 6 2.49 5.38 3.63
C GLY A 6 2.96 4.20 4.49
N GLY A 7 3.64 4.50 5.59
CA GLY A 7 4.03 3.52 6.62
C GLY A 7 2.87 3.16 7.54
N GLY A 8 2.24 4.16 8.17
CA GLY A 8 1.19 3.96 9.18
C GLY A 8 -0.24 4.10 8.67
N THR A 9 -0.47 4.91 7.63
CA THR A 9 -1.80 5.21 7.09
C THR A 9 -1.86 5.07 5.57
N THR A 10 -3.06 4.81 5.09
CA THR A 10 -3.43 5.04 3.69
C THR A 10 -4.45 6.18 3.66
N ASP A 11 -4.09 7.23 2.95
CA ASP A 11 -4.88 8.45 2.80
C ASP A 11 -5.43 8.52 1.37
N ILE A 12 -6.75 8.65 1.27
CA ILE A 12 -7.49 8.64 0.01
C ILE A 12 -8.18 9.99 -0.10
N ALA A 13 -7.96 10.73 -1.18
CA ALA A 13 -8.55 12.05 -1.37
C ALA A 13 -8.98 12.31 -2.81
N ILE A 14 -10.10 13.03 -2.95
CA ILE A 14 -10.56 13.58 -4.21
C ILE A 14 -10.32 15.09 -4.17
N LEU A 15 -9.58 15.56 -5.17
CA LEU A 15 -9.20 16.95 -5.33
C LEU A 15 -9.97 17.53 -6.52
N SER A 16 -10.57 18.71 -6.34
CA SER A 16 -11.18 19.47 -7.42
C SER A 16 -10.93 20.98 -7.20
N LEU A 17 -10.52 21.67 -8.25
CA LEU A 17 -10.24 23.11 -8.24
C LEU A 17 -9.23 23.56 -7.15
N GLY A 18 -8.32 22.68 -6.73
CA GLY A 18 -7.32 22.98 -5.71
C GLY A 18 -7.73 22.64 -4.27
N ASP A 19 -8.97 22.20 -4.05
CA ASP A 19 -9.48 21.84 -2.73
C ASP A 19 -9.75 20.33 -2.61
N ILE A 20 -9.77 19.84 -1.35
CA ILE A 20 -10.16 18.46 -1.03
C ILE A 20 -11.68 18.42 -0.93
N VAL A 21 -12.34 17.67 -1.82
CA VAL A 21 -13.79 17.51 -1.86
C VAL A 21 -14.26 16.39 -0.93
N ASN A 22 -13.53 15.27 -0.94
CA ASN A 22 -13.79 14.13 -0.08
C ASN A 22 -12.47 13.45 0.27
N SER A 23 -12.37 12.92 1.48
CA SER A 23 -11.17 12.20 1.91
C SER A 23 -11.48 11.15 2.98
N LYS A 24 -10.65 10.12 3.03
CA LYS A 24 -10.69 9.07 4.03
C LYS A 24 -9.28 8.62 4.38
N SER A 25 -9.01 8.48 5.67
CA SER A 25 -7.76 7.93 6.18
C SER A 25 -8.04 6.62 6.90
N ILE A 26 -7.23 5.61 6.64
CA ILE A 26 -7.31 4.31 7.31
C ILE A 26 -5.93 3.88 7.82
N ARG A 27 -5.90 3.19 8.97
CA ARG A 27 -4.65 2.66 9.57
C ARG A 27 -4.29 1.29 8.99
N VAL A 28 -4.16 1.24 7.67
CA VAL A 28 -3.75 0.05 6.91
C VAL A 28 -2.69 0.49 5.92
N ALA A 29 -1.43 0.17 6.17
CA ALA A 29 -0.29 0.62 5.38
C ALA A 29 0.94 -0.27 5.64
N GLY A 30 2.14 0.20 5.30
CA GLY A 30 3.38 -0.56 5.33
C GLY A 30 3.68 -1.31 6.62
N ASP A 31 3.47 -0.69 7.78
CA ASP A 31 3.74 -1.29 9.11
C ASP A 31 2.78 -2.45 9.42
N LEU A 32 1.51 -2.30 8.99
CA LEU A 32 0.55 -3.39 9.12
C LEU A 32 0.92 -4.55 8.19
N PHE A 33 1.40 -4.28 6.97
CA PHE A 33 1.86 -5.33 6.06
C PHE A 33 3.00 -6.14 6.67
N ASP A 34 3.97 -5.47 7.31
CA ASP A 34 5.06 -6.14 8.02
C ASP A 34 4.52 -7.01 9.17
N THR A 35 3.58 -6.49 9.93
CA THR A 35 2.92 -7.22 11.01
C THR A 35 2.19 -8.48 10.51
N GLU A 36 1.46 -8.38 9.39
CA GLU A 36 0.74 -9.53 8.82
C GLU A 36 1.71 -10.59 8.27
N ILE A 37 2.82 -10.21 7.66
CA ILE A 37 3.87 -11.15 7.25
C ILE A 37 4.47 -11.86 8.47
N ILE A 38 4.78 -11.14 9.56
CA ILE A 38 5.28 -11.73 10.81
C ILE A 38 4.27 -12.74 11.36
N LYS A 39 2.98 -12.38 11.42
CA LYS A 39 1.91 -13.26 11.89
C LYS A 39 1.77 -14.51 11.03
N TYR A 40 1.83 -14.35 9.72
CA TYR A 40 1.75 -15.45 8.76
C TYR A 40 2.88 -16.46 8.98
N VAL A 41 4.12 -15.99 9.03
CA VAL A 41 5.31 -16.81 9.26
C VAL A 41 5.23 -17.51 10.62
N LYS A 42 4.83 -16.77 11.66
CA LYS A 42 4.61 -17.33 13.01
C LYS A 42 3.58 -18.45 13.02
N ASN A 43 2.44 -18.25 12.37
CA ASN A 43 1.34 -19.21 12.40
C ASN A 43 1.65 -20.47 11.58
N LYS A 44 2.19 -20.29 10.38
CA LYS A 44 2.45 -21.37 9.43
C LYS A 44 3.71 -22.17 9.77
N TYR A 45 4.80 -21.47 10.07
CA TYR A 45 6.12 -22.07 10.22
C TYR A 45 6.59 -22.17 11.67
N LYS A 46 5.83 -21.65 12.63
CA LYS A 46 6.23 -21.53 14.04
C LYS A 46 7.58 -20.84 14.22
N LEU A 47 7.90 -19.91 13.32
CA LEU A 47 9.16 -19.14 13.30
C LEU A 47 8.87 -17.69 13.68
N LEU A 48 9.60 -17.17 14.67
CA LEU A 48 9.57 -15.76 15.03
C LEU A 48 10.62 -15.02 14.22
N ILE A 49 10.19 -14.05 13.41
CA ILE A 49 11.04 -13.12 12.67
C ILE A 49 10.88 -11.70 13.20
N GLY A 50 11.87 -10.85 13.01
CA GLY A 50 11.82 -9.43 13.37
C GLY A 50 11.24 -8.55 12.25
N GLU A 51 10.88 -7.30 12.61
CA GLU A 51 10.31 -6.30 11.68
C GLU A 51 11.20 -6.07 10.46
N ARG A 52 12.51 -5.91 10.66
CA ARG A 52 13.46 -5.75 9.54
C ARG A 52 13.42 -6.90 8.54
N THR A 53 13.29 -8.15 9.04
CA THR A 53 13.20 -9.32 8.15
C THR A 53 11.88 -9.30 7.38
N SER A 54 10.80 -8.90 8.02
CA SER A 54 9.49 -8.77 7.39
C SER A 54 9.49 -7.69 6.31
N GLU A 55 10.06 -6.52 6.61
CA GLU A 55 10.22 -5.43 5.64
C GLU A 55 11.06 -5.86 4.44
N ASP A 56 12.18 -6.56 4.67
CA ASP A 56 13.00 -7.14 3.60
C ASP A 56 12.20 -8.11 2.72
N VAL A 57 11.36 -8.96 3.30
CA VAL A 57 10.46 -9.87 2.58
C VAL A 57 9.46 -9.08 1.74
N LYS A 58 8.78 -8.10 2.35
CA LYS A 58 7.83 -7.23 1.66
C LYS A 58 8.45 -6.53 0.45
N ILE A 59 9.62 -5.93 0.62
CA ILE A 59 10.30 -5.19 -0.47
C ILE A 59 10.81 -6.12 -1.57
N LYS A 60 11.44 -7.24 -1.20
CA LYS A 60 12.13 -8.10 -2.17
C LYS A 60 11.19 -9.01 -2.94
N ILE A 61 10.27 -9.67 -2.24
CA ILE A 61 9.40 -10.69 -2.83
C ILE A 61 7.90 -10.42 -2.65
N GLY A 62 7.53 -9.29 -2.02
CA GLY A 62 6.13 -8.91 -1.80
C GLY A 62 5.38 -8.73 -3.11
N THR A 63 4.18 -9.28 -3.16
CA THR A 63 3.20 -9.09 -4.23
C THR A 63 1.81 -9.07 -3.62
N VAL A 64 0.88 -8.43 -4.30
CA VAL A 64 -0.53 -8.34 -3.90
C VAL A 64 -1.49 -8.77 -5.00
N TYR A 65 -0.93 -9.31 -6.08
CA TYR A 65 -1.70 -9.84 -7.20
C TYR A 65 -1.25 -11.28 -7.50
N PRO A 66 -2.18 -12.22 -7.64
CA PRO A 66 -1.85 -13.63 -7.88
C PRO A 66 -0.92 -13.81 -9.07
N ASP A 67 0.09 -14.65 -8.90
CA ASP A 67 1.08 -15.01 -9.93
C ASP A 67 1.86 -13.84 -10.57
N ALA A 68 1.73 -12.62 -10.08
CA ALA A 68 2.46 -11.46 -10.60
C ALA A 68 3.97 -11.55 -10.33
N LYS A 69 4.35 -12.25 -9.26
CA LYS A 69 5.75 -12.48 -8.86
C LYS A 69 5.90 -13.91 -8.34
N LYS A 70 6.95 -14.62 -8.79
CA LYS A 70 7.20 -16.03 -8.44
C LYS A 70 8.60 -16.19 -7.85
N GLU A 71 8.90 -15.42 -6.82
CA GLU A 71 10.20 -15.45 -6.14
C GLU A 71 10.12 -16.19 -4.80
N LYS A 72 11.29 -16.59 -4.32
CA LYS A 72 11.46 -17.24 -3.01
C LYS A 72 12.60 -16.57 -2.27
N MET A 73 12.47 -16.45 -0.94
CA MET A 73 13.49 -15.86 -0.08
C MET A 73 13.72 -16.74 1.14
N LEU A 74 15.01 -17.00 1.44
CA LEU A 74 15.42 -17.64 2.69
C LEU A 74 15.36 -16.59 3.82
N ILE A 75 14.56 -16.84 4.84
CA ILE A 75 14.47 -16.01 6.03
C ILE A 75 14.91 -16.78 7.26
N ARG A 76 15.43 -16.06 8.25
CA ARG A 76 15.95 -16.61 9.49
C ARG A 76 15.22 -16.04 10.68
N GLY A 77 15.05 -16.85 11.71
CA GLY A 77 14.37 -16.46 12.93
C GLY A 77 14.62 -17.45 14.06
N ARG A 78 13.80 -17.35 15.09
CA ARG A 78 13.81 -18.29 16.23
C ARG A 78 12.62 -19.23 16.13
N ASP A 79 12.89 -20.51 16.12
CA ASP A 79 11.88 -21.56 16.21
C ASP A 79 11.15 -21.48 17.55
N MET A 80 9.83 -21.48 17.52
CA MET A 80 9.00 -21.30 18.72
C MET A 80 8.88 -22.56 19.55
N ILE A 81 9.18 -23.73 18.98
CA ILE A 81 9.06 -25.03 19.66
C ILE A 81 10.37 -25.34 20.38
N THR A 82 11.49 -25.20 19.67
CA THR A 82 12.83 -25.55 20.18
C THR A 82 13.53 -24.38 20.85
N GLY A 83 13.13 -23.14 20.56
CA GLY A 83 13.79 -21.91 20.98
C GLY A 83 15.10 -21.61 20.22
N LEU A 84 15.53 -22.47 19.32
CA LEU A 84 16.80 -22.36 18.61
C LEU A 84 16.68 -21.50 17.30
N PRO A 85 17.81 -20.96 16.80
CA PRO A 85 17.83 -20.36 15.48
C PRO A 85 17.43 -21.35 14.39
N ASN A 86 16.56 -20.94 13.48
CA ASN A 86 16.09 -21.74 12.37
C ASN A 86 15.92 -20.85 11.11
N SER A 87 15.81 -21.50 9.95
CA SER A 87 15.57 -20.82 8.68
C SER A 87 14.53 -21.56 7.85
N ILE A 88 13.72 -20.78 7.13
CA ILE A 88 12.72 -21.30 6.20
C ILE A 88 12.77 -20.53 4.88
N THR A 89 12.21 -21.10 3.84
CA THR A 89 12.02 -20.40 2.56
C THR A 89 10.55 -19.99 2.44
N ILE A 90 10.32 -18.69 2.27
CA ILE A 90 9.00 -18.11 2.00
C ILE A 90 8.90 -17.72 0.52
N SER A 91 7.72 -17.81 -0.07
CA SER A 91 7.44 -17.49 -1.48
C SER A 91 6.60 -16.22 -1.62
N SER A 92 6.61 -15.60 -2.81
CA SER A 92 5.76 -14.45 -3.14
C SER A 92 4.28 -14.74 -2.96
N ASN A 93 3.81 -15.94 -3.32
CA ASN A 93 2.40 -16.33 -3.15
C ASN A 93 1.99 -16.37 -1.67
N GLU A 94 2.90 -16.75 -0.78
CA GLU A 94 2.64 -16.74 0.66
C GLU A 94 2.59 -15.32 1.23
N VAL A 95 3.37 -14.41 0.66
CA VAL A 95 3.30 -12.98 1.02
C VAL A 95 1.99 -12.38 0.50
N GLU A 96 1.56 -12.73 -0.70
CA GLU A 96 0.25 -12.32 -1.24
C GLU A 96 -0.89 -12.79 -0.34
N GLU A 97 -0.88 -14.07 0.07
CA GLU A 97 -1.85 -14.61 1.02
C GLU A 97 -1.87 -13.85 2.35
N ALA A 98 -0.68 -13.52 2.88
CA ALA A 98 -0.55 -12.76 4.12
C ALA A 98 -1.12 -11.34 4.02
N LEU A 99 -0.98 -10.67 2.87
CA LEU A 99 -1.38 -9.28 2.67
C LEU A 99 -2.82 -9.11 2.16
N HIS A 100 -3.46 -10.18 1.71
CA HIS A 100 -4.76 -10.18 1.04
C HIS A 100 -5.82 -9.34 1.78
N GLU A 101 -6.03 -9.63 3.06
CA GLU A 101 -7.01 -8.93 3.91
C GLU A 101 -6.73 -7.42 4.04
N SER A 102 -5.47 -7.05 4.19
CA SER A 102 -5.06 -5.66 4.35
C SER A 102 -5.24 -4.87 3.07
N ILE A 103 -4.89 -5.45 1.94
CA ILE A 103 -5.09 -4.84 0.62
C ILE A 103 -6.57 -4.72 0.30
N HIS A 104 -7.37 -5.73 0.62
CA HIS A 104 -8.82 -5.67 0.43
C HIS A 104 -9.47 -4.51 1.21
N LYS A 105 -9.00 -4.20 2.43
CA LYS A 105 -9.45 -3.03 3.20
C LYS A 105 -9.15 -1.72 2.49
N ILE A 106 -7.99 -1.58 1.84
CA ILE A 106 -7.65 -0.39 1.04
C ILE A 106 -8.61 -0.26 -0.14
N VAL A 107 -8.87 -1.36 -0.86
CA VAL A 107 -9.84 -1.38 -1.98
C VAL A 107 -11.22 -0.94 -1.52
N LEU A 108 -11.73 -1.50 -0.41
CA LEU A 108 -13.04 -1.14 0.14
C LEU A 108 -13.11 0.33 0.58
N ALA A 109 -12.06 0.84 1.22
CA ALA A 109 -12.00 2.24 1.61
C ALA A 109 -12.02 3.16 0.38
N THR A 110 -11.32 2.78 -0.68
CA THR A 110 -11.30 3.52 -1.95
C THR A 110 -12.68 3.51 -2.62
N LYS A 111 -13.34 2.36 -2.67
CA LYS A 111 -14.71 2.23 -3.19
C LYS A 111 -15.69 3.12 -2.40
N SER A 112 -15.60 3.13 -1.08
CA SER A 112 -16.45 3.99 -0.23
C SER A 112 -16.28 5.48 -0.56
N VAL A 113 -15.08 5.97 -0.80
CA VAL A 113 -14.83 7.37 -1.19
C VAL A 113 -15.43 7.66 -2.58
N LEU A 114 -15.32 6.71 -3.52
CA LEU A 114 -15.91 6.86 -4.85
C LEU A 114 -17.44 6.88 -4.81
N GLU A 115 -18.06 6.03 -3.97
CA GLU A 115 -19.52 5.96 -3.79
C GLU A 115 -20.13 7.25 -3.22
N GLU A 116 -19.38 7.93 -2.34
CA GLU A 116 -19.77 9.20 -1.73
C GLU A 116 -19.49 10.41 -2.64
N THR A 117 -18.89 10.19 -3.80
CA THR A 117 -18.46 11.26 -4.72
C THR A 117 -19.59 11.65 -5.68
N MET A 118 -19.70 12.95 -5.95
CA MET A 118 -20.68 13.46 -6.92
C MET A 118 -20.45 12.86 -8.32
N PRO A 119 -21.53 12.56 -9.07
CA PRO A 119 -21.43 11.89 -10.38
C PRO A 119 -20.49 12.57 -11.38
N GLU A 120 -20.45 13.91 -11.38
CA GLU A 120 -19.61 14.70 -12.28
C GLU A 120 -18.12 14.47 -12.02
N LEU A 121 -17.73 14.44 -10.73
CA LEU A 121 -16.35 14.16 -10.34
C LEU A 121 -15.98 12.68 -10.57
N SER A 122 -16.93 11.79 -10.40
CA SER A 122 -16.74 10.37 -10.71
C SER A 122 -16.47 10.15 -12.20
N ALA A 123 -17.15 10.88 -13.09
CA ALA A 123 -16.91 10.85 -14.52
C ALA A 123 -15.49 11.34 -14.87
N ASP A 124 -15.02 12.39 -14.20
CA ASP A 124 -13.65 12.89 -14.36
C ASP A 124 -12.60 11.86 -13.90
N ILE A 125 -12.89 11.10 -12.82
CA ILE A 125 -11.98 10.05 -12.34
C ILE A 125 -11.88 8.90 -13.35
N VAL A 126 -12.96 8.54 -14.02
CA VAL A 126 -12.92 7.52 -15.09
C VAL A 126 -11.99 7.94 -16.22
N THR A 127 -11.94 9.23 -16.55
CA THR A 127 -11.10 9.77 -17.63
C THR A 127 -9.64 9.99 -17.18
N ASN A 128 -9.46 10.63 -16.02
CA ASN A 128 -8.14 11.04 -15.52
C ASN A 128 -7.41 9.95 -14.75
N GLY A 129 -8.16 9.01 -14.16
CA GLY A 129 -7.66 7.94 -13.34
C GLY A 129 -7.37 8.36 -11.90
N ILE A 130 -6.73 7.44 -11.17
CA ILE A 130 -6.31 7.61 -9.78
C ILE A 130 -4.78 7.59 -9.75
N VAL A 131 -4.17 8.54 -9.04
CA VAL A 131 -2.73 8.54 -8.77
C VAL A 131 -2.47 7.85 -7.45
N VAL A 132 -1.56 6.87 -7.44
CA VAL A 132 -1.15 6.14 -6.23
C VAL A 132 0.28 6.53 -5.88
N THR A 133 0.51 6.89 -4.63
CA THR A 133 1.80 7.32 -4.08
C THR A 133 2.10 6.65 -2.73
N GLY A 134 3.21 7.02 -2.10
CA GLY A 134 3.71 6.36 -0.89
C GLY A 134 4.49 5.08 -1.16
N GLY A 135 5.16 4.57 -0.13
CA GLY A 135 5.97 3.34 -0.24
C GLY A 135 5.16 2.11 -0.63
N GLY A 136 3.91 2.03 -0.21
CA GLY A 136 2.99 0.94 -0.56
C GLY A 136 2.64 0.89 -2.04
N ALA A 137 2.72 2.01 -2.77
CA ALA A 137 2.51 2.07 -4.21
C ALA A 137 3.50 1.19 -5.01
N LEU A 138 4.66 0.87 -4.39
CA LEU A 138 5.72 0.05 -4.99
C LEU A 138 5.47 -1.45 -4.85
N LEU A 139 4.43 -1.89 -4.12
CA LEU A 139 4.10 -3.30 -4.02
C LEU A 139 3.77 -3.88 -5.40
N ASN A 140 4.42 -4.99 -5.70
CA ASN A 140 4.22 -5.65 -6.99
C ASN A 140 2.76 -6.07 -7.17
N GLY A 141 2.21 -5.80 -8.35
CA GLY A 141 0.83 -6.14 -8.70
C GLY A 141 -0.24 -5.18 -8.19
N LEU A 142 0.08 -4.20 -7.31
CA LEU A 142 -0.91 -3.29 -6.72
C LEU A 142 -1.67 -2.49 -7.80
N LYS A 143 -0.94 -1.92 -8.77
CA LYS A 143 -1.56 -1.19 -9.88
C LYS A 143 -2.62 -2.03 -10.57
N LYS A 144 -2.26 -3.25 -10.96
CA LYS A 144 -3.14 -4.17 -11.69
C LYS A 144 -4.36 -4.55 -10.86
N LEU A 145 -4.17 -4.85 -9.58
CA LEU A 145 -5.24 -5.16 -8.65
C LEU A 145 -6.23 -3.99 -8.53
N LEU A 146 -5.73 -2.78 -8.35
CA LEU A 146 -6.59 -1.58 -8.24
C LEU A 146 -7.33 -1.30 -9.56
N GLU A 147 -6.69 -1.45 -10.72
CA GLU A 147 -7.35 -1.31 -12.04
C GLU A 147 -8.49 -2.31 -12.21
N GLU A 148 -8.28 -3.56 -11.80
CA GLU A 148 -9.30 -4.61 -11.89
C GLU A 148 -10.47 -4.40 -10.90
N GLU A 149 -10.16 -3.93 -9.69
CA GLU A 149 -11.18 -3.75 -8.64
C GLU A 149 -11.99 -2.45 -8.77
N LEU A 150 -11.34 -1.38 -9.22
CA LEU A 150 -11.96 -0.06 -9.29
C LEU A 150 -12.47 0.29 -10.70
N LYS A 151 -12.04 -0.44 -11.73
CA LYS A 151 -12.41 -0.23 -13.14
C LYS A 151 -12.07 1.16 -13.67
N VAL A 152 -11.01 1.76 -13.14
CA VAL A 152 -10.48 3.06 -13.57
C VAL A 152 -8.97 2.98 -13.79
N PRO A 153 -8.39 3.83 -14.66
CA PRO A 153 -6.95 3.84 -14.87
C PRO A 153 -6.19 4.19 -13.59
N ILE A 154 -5.12 3.45 -13.29
CA ILE A 154 -4.24 3.71 -12.15
C ILE A 154 -2.87 4.17 -12.63
N LYS A 155 -2.39 5.26 -12.06
CA LYS A 155 -1.05 5.81 -12.32
C LYS A 155 -0.25 5.78 -11.03
N ILE A 156 0.91 5.14 -11.04
CA ILE A 156 1.86 5.26 -9.93
C ILE A 156 2.63 6.58 -10.13
N ALA A 157 2.78 7.36 -9.07
CA ALA A 157 3.55 8.59 -9.10
C ALA A 157 5.02 8.32 -9.50
N ASP A 158 5.68 9.25 -10.19
CA ASP A 158 7.06 9.07 -10.66
C ASP A 158 8.05 8.87 -9.51
N SER A 159 7.82 9.53 -8.37
CA SER A 159 8.65 9.43 -7.17
C SER A 159 7.78 9.18 -5.94
N PRO A 160 7.18 7.99 -5.80
CA PRO A 160 6.14 7.76 -4.79
C PRO A 160 6.63 7.91 -3.35
N LEU A 161 7.91 7.69 -3.06
CA LEU A 161 8.49 7.87 -1.73
C LEU A 161 8.69 9.34 -1.33
N THR A 162 8.78 10.26 -2.29
CA THR A 162 9.10 11.67 -2.01
C THR A 162 7.96 12.64 -2.32
N CYS A 163 6.84 12.18 -2.87
CA CYS A 163 5.72 13.03 -3.27
C CYS A 163 5.27 13.99 -2.18
N VAL A 164 5.18 13.55 -0.92
CA VAL A 164 4.78 14.40 0.22
C VAL A 164 5.82 15.49 0.49
N VAL A 165 7.10 15.14 0.48
CA VAL A 165 8.21 16.09 0.68
C VAL A 165 8.26 17.09 -0.47
N ASP A 166 8.13 16.63 -1.70
CA ASP A 166 8.13 17.49 -2.90
C ASP A 166 6.94 18.46 -2.86
N GLY A 167 5.75 17.96 -2.51
CA GLY A 167 4.55 18.79 -2.30
C GLY A 167 4.73 19.82 -1.20
N THR A 168 5.30 19.44 -0.06
CA THR A 168 5.60 20.37 1.05
C THR A 168 6.58 21.46 0.62
N LYS A 169 7.60 21.13 -0.19
CA LYS A 169 8.53 22.10 -0.75
C LYS A 169 7.79 23.13 -1.61
N VAL A 170 6.92 22.67 -2.51
CA VAL A 170 6.12 23.58 -3.36
C VAL A 170 5.24 24.50 -2.50
N MET A 171 4.66 24.00 -1.42
CA MET A 171 3.86 24.81 -0.48
C MET A 171 4.72 25.88 0.21
N LEU A 172 5.92 25.52 0.68
CA LEU A 172 6.85 26.47 1.33
C LEU A 172 7.32 27.57 0.36
N ASP A 173 7.61 27.21 -0.88
CA ASP A 173 8.01 28.17 -1.92
C ASP A 173 6.87 29.15 -2.25
N ASN A 174 5.62 28.80 -1.99
CA ASN A 174 4.41 29.57 -2.25
C ASN A 174 3.66 29.99 -0.99
N ILE A 175 4.32 30.06 0.16
CA ILE A 175 3.68 30.26 1.48
C ILE A 175 2.80 31.49 1.54
N LYS A 176 3.14 32.56 0.82
CA LYS A 176 2.35 33.79 0.73
C LYS A 176 0.97 33.60 0.07
N LEU A 177 0.77 32.52 -0.67
CA LEU A 177 -0.52 32.15 -1.28
C LEU A 177 -1.42 31.39 -0.29
N LEU A 178 -0.85 30.85 0.79
CA LEU A 178 -1.55 30.07 1.82
C LEU A 178 -2.04 30.93 2.99
N GLU A 179 -1.59 32.18 3.08
CA GLU A 179 -1.96 33.14 4.15
C GLU A 179 -3.28 33.90 3.85
N LYS A 180 -4.18 33.33 3.03
CA LYS A 180 -5.48 33.92 2.72
C LYS A 180 -6.61 33.22 3.45
#